data_82045cb2e780926e7effc0e287c04014
#
_entry.id   82045cb2e780926e7effc0e287c04014
#
_cell.length_a   1.000
_cell.length_b   1.000
_cell.length_c   1.000
_cell.angle_alpha   90.00
_cell.angle_beta   90.00
_cell.angle_gamma   90.00
#
_symmetry.space_group_name_H-M   'P 1'
#
loop_
_entity.id
_entity.type
_entity.pdbx_description
1 polymer ?
#
loop_
_entity_poly.entity_id
_entity_poly.type
_entity_poly.pdbx_seq_one_letter_code
_entity_poly.pdbx_strand_id
1 'polypeptide(L)'
;MRLCAYPYRKQGKNHPRLDLIREENDLQDRFLHMMYSHAAGRAAMQPLVQSFVSRAAGCFLDSRLSVPLVAPFVKKNHISLKECTAKQFISFNDFFVRKLKMDARPFSNVPQDFISPCDARLTVYPIHENGKFEIKNTEYTLEQLLRDRKLAKRYEGGTLFLFRLSVDDYHRYLFVDDGVCSTERRIEGVLHTVNPAANDFCPIYKENTRTYTLLQSANFGTLLQMEVGAMMVGKIVNENAGAARRVQRGEEKGYFAFGGSTVIVLAQKGSAVPEKRIWNYSRLGIETRVRQGETVGMAGRTEL
;
A
#
# COMPACT_ATOMS: atom_id res chain seq x y z
N MET A 1 17.00 3.84 -10.97
CA MET A 1 17.43 4.67 -9.83
C MET A 1 16.18 5.24 -9.20
N ARG A 2 15.91 4.91 -7.94
CA ARG A 2 14.72 5.40 -7.24
C ARG A 2 15.13 6.48 -6.26
N LEU A 3 14.41 7.59 -6.25
CA LEU A 3 14.51 8.61 -5.25
C LEU A 3 13.30 8.49 -4.32
N CYS A 4 13.53 8.45 -3.03
CA CYS A 4 12.49 8.48 -2.02
C CYS A 4 12.70 9.68 -1.10
N ALA A 5 11.66 10.47 -0.89
CA ALA A 5 11.68 11.60 0.00
C ALA A 5 11.28 11.16 1.41
N TYR A 6 12.08 11.52 2.41
CA TYR A 6 11.80 11.23 3.81
C TYR A 6 11.37 12.50 4.53
N PRO A 7 10.37 12.45 5.40
CA PRO A 7 10.08 13.55 6.29
C PRO A 7 11.21 13.65 7.32
N TYR A 8 11.93 14.77 7.31
CA TYR A 8 12.99 15.01 8.29
C TYR A 8 12.37 15.44 9.64
N ARG A 9 12.47 14.60 10.66
CA ARG A 9 12.24 14.97 12.06
C ARG A 9 13.57 15.21 12.76
N LYS A 10 14.12 16.43 12.71
CA LYS A 10 15.00 16.94 13.76
C LYS A 10 14.19 17.83 14.69
N GLN A 11 14.18 17.48 15.97
CA GLN A 11 13.73 18.37 17.01
C GLN A 11 14.54 19.67 16.93
N GLY A 12 13.83 20.78 16.74
CA GLY A 12 14.31 22.10 17.05
C GLY A 12 15.25 22.77 16.07
N LYS A 13 14.86 23.00 14.81
CA LYS A 13 15.17 24.21 14.01
C LYS A 13 14.43 24.12 12.68
N ASN A 14 13.69 25.18 12.34
CA ASN A 14 12.94 25.35 11.10
C ASN A 14 13.87 25.41 9.89
N HIS A 15 14.07 24.30 9.20
CA HIS A 15 14.41 24.23 7.77
C HIS A 15 14.06 22.85 7.24
N PRO A 16 13.25 22.72 6.19
CA PRO A 16 13.00 21.46 5.53
C PRO A 16 14.18 21.14 4.61
N ARG A 17 15.23 20.52 5.13
CA ARG A 17 16.15 19.78 4.30
C ARG A 17 15.53 18.40 4.06
N LEU A 18 15.07 18.19 2.85
CA LEU A 18 14.66 16.89 2.34
C LEU A 18 15.91 16.07 2.06
N ASP A 19 16.11 15.04 2.84
CA ASP A 19 17.05 14.00 2.46
C ASP A 19 16.39 13.12 1.39
N LEU A 20 16.69 13.41 0.13
CA LEU A 20 16.42 12.50 -0.98
C LEU A 20 17.40 11.33 -0.82
N ILE A 21 16.92 10.22 -0.27
CA ILE A 21 17.75 9.02 -0.13
C ILE A 21 17.56 8.18 -1.39
N ARG A 22 18.67 7.80 -1.97
CA ARG A 22 18.73 6.84 -3.05
C ARG A 22 18.50 5.45 -2.48
N GLU A 23 17.34 4.85 -2.73
CA GLU A 23 17.11 3.45 -2.37
C GLU A 23 17.83 2.54 -3.38
N GLU A 24 18.90 1.92 -2.95
CA GLU A 24 19.66 0.96 -3.74
C GLU A 24 19.23 -0.47 -3.40
N ASN A 25 18.34 -1.03 -4.22
CA ASN A 25 18.16 -2.47 -4.32
C ASN A 25 18.58 -2.94 -5.72
N ASP A 26 19.78 -2.51 -6.12
CA ASP A 26 20.25 -2.58 -7.50
C ASP A 26 20.23 -4.01 -8.06
N LEU A 27 20.62 -5.03 -7.28
CA LEU A 27 20.62 -6.43 -7.70
C LEU A 27 19.24 -7.01 -7.89
N GLN A 28 18.32 -6.73 -6.96
CA GLN A 28 16.93 -7.20 -7.06
C GLN A 28 16.20 -6.51 -8.22
N ASP A 29 16.39 -5.21 -8.37
CA ASP A 29 15.80 -4.44 -9.44
C ASP A 29 16.33 -4.87 -10.82
N ARG A 30 17.63 -5.11 -10.95
CA ARG A 30 18.25 -5.64 -12.18
C ARG A 30 17.72 -7.03 -12.51
N PHE A 31 17.64 -7.93 -11.54
CA PHE A 31 17.10 -9.26 -11.73
C PHE A 31 15.63 -9.19 -12.19
N LEU A 32 14.79 -8.42 -11.52
CA LEU A 32 13.39 -8.26 -11.91
C LEU A 32 13.25 -7.62 -13.28
N HIS A 33 14.04 -6.60 -13.58
CA HIS A 33 14.06 -5.98 -14.91
C HIS A 33 14.43 -7.00 -15.98
N MET A 34 15.49 -7.80 -15.77
CA MET A 34 15.88 -8.86 -16.69
C MET A 34 14.74 -9.89 -16.90
N MET A 35 14.12 -10.34 -15.82
CA MET A 35 13.02 -11.34 -15.89
C MET A 35 11.77 -10.78 -16.59
N TYR A 36 11.38 -9.54 -16.32
CA TYR A 36 10.14 -8.98 -16.88
C TYR A 36 10.33 -8.37 -18.27
N SER A 37 11.51 -7.90 -18.64
CA SER A 37 11.79 -7.29 -19.96
C SER A 37 11.73 -8.28 -21.13
N HIS A 38 12.02 -9.57 -20.90
CA HIS A 38 12.08 -10.58 -21.94
C HIS A 38 10.92 -11.58 -21.87
N ALA A 39 10.42 -12.03 -23.04
CA ALA A 39 9.33 -13.01 -23.09
C ALA A 39 9.67 -14.32 -22.36
N ALA A 40 10.91 -14.82 -22.55
CA ALA A 40 11.39 -16.03 -21.87
C ALA A 40 11.43 -15.86 -20.34
N GLY A 41 11.88 -14.68 -19.86
CA GLY A 41 11.90 -14.37 -18.43
C GLY A 41 10.48 -14.29 -17.84
N ARG A 42 9.53 -13.65 -18.55
CA ARG A 42 8.13 -13.63 -18.14
C ARG A 42 7.52 -15.04 -18.10
N ALA A 43 7.83 -15.89 -19.09
CA ALA A 43 7.39 -17.29 -19.08
C ALA A 43 7.97 -18.06 -17.89
N ALA A 44 9.24 -17.85 -17.56
CA ALA A 44 9.87 -18.47 -16.38
C ALA A 44 9.26 -17.99 -15.05
N MET A 45 8.73 -16.76 -15.01
CA MET A 45 8.05 -16.23 -13.82
C MET A 45 6.61 -16.72 -13.67
N GLN A 46 5.96 -17.24 -14.73
CA GLN A 46 4.56 -17.69 -14.70
C GLN A 46 4.22 -18.66 -13.55
N PRO A 47 5.02 -19.70 -13.24
CA PRO A 47 4.74 -20.56 -12.11
C PRO A 47 4.80 -19.81 -10.76
N LEU A 48 5.74 -18.87 -10.62
CA LEU A 48 5.97 -18.14 -9.37
C LEU A 48 4.86 -17.13 -9.04
N VAL A 49 4.18 -16.61 -10.05
CA VAL A 49 3.07 -15.65 -9.84
C VAL A 49 1.74 -16.36 -9.55
N GLN A 50 1.70 -17.68 -9.59
CA GLN A 50 0.50 -18.45 -9.28
C GLN A 50 0.20 -18.46 -7.78
N SER A 51 -1.09 -18.35 -7.44
CA SER A 51 -1.54 -18.30 -6.05
C SER A 51 -1.17 -19.54 -5.23
N PHE A 52 -1.04 -20.73 -5.87
CA PHE A 52 -0.70 -21.95 -5.14
C PHE A 52 0.75 -21.95 -4.62
N VAL A 53 1.70 -21.35 -5.38
CA VAL A 53 3.10 -21.22 -4.96
C VAL A 53 3.19 -20.28 -3.75
N SER A 54 2.50 -19.14 -3.81
CA SER A 54 2.42 -18.22 -2.67
C SER A 54 1.77 -18.87 -1.45
N ARG A 55 0.76 -19.73 -1.64
CA ARG A 55 0.15 -20.50 -0.53
C ARG A 55 1.11 -21.52 0.08
N ALA A 56 1.84 -22.27 -0.75
CA ALA A 56 2.83 -23.24 -0.26
C ALA A 56 3.95 -22.55 0.53
N ALA A 57 4.48 -21.44 0.00
CA ALA A 57 5.45 -20.61 0.72
C ALA A 57 4.86 -20.04 2.02
N GLY A 58 3.60 -19.60 2.00
CA GLY A 58 2.87 -19.15 3.20
C GLY A 58 2.79 -20.22 4.27
N CYS A 59 2.44 -21.45 3.93
CA CYS A 59 2.41 -22.59 4.87
C CYS A 59 3.77 -22.81 5.54
N PHE A 60 4.87 -22.73 4.79
CA PHE A 60 6.21 -22.83 5.37
C PHE A 60 6.48 -21.67 6.32
N LEU A 61 6.17 -20.42 5.91
CA LEU A 61 6.40 -19.21 6.71
C LEU A 61 5.49 -19.13 7.94
N ASP A 62 4.37 -19.85 7.97
CA ASP A 62 3.50 -20.02 9.14
C ASP A 62 4.03 -21.07 10.13
N SER A 63 4.97 -21.92 9.69
CA SER A 63 5.52 -22.98 10.51
C SER A 63 6.63 -22.49 11.46
N ARG A 64 6.84 -23.20 12.57
CA ARG A 64 7.95 -22.94 13.50
C ARG A 64 9.34 -23.09 12.84
N LEU A 65 9.45 -23.84 11.76
CA LEU A 65 10.70 -24.01 11.02
C LEU A 65 11.18 -22.71 10.37
N SER A 66 10.31 -21.71 10.22
CA SER A 66 10.65 -20.40 9.66
C SER A 66 11.20 -19.40 10.68
N VAL A 67 11.12 -19.68 11.99
CA VAL A 67 11.62 -18.80 13.06
C VAL A 67 13.08 -18.38 12.89
N PRO A 68 14.02 -19.26 12.50
CA PRO A 68 15.43 -18.88 12.29
C PRO A 68 15.63 -17.80 11.21
N LEU A 69 14.65 -17.59 10.31
CA LEU A 69 14.71 -16.54 9.29
C LEU A 69 14.46 -15.14 9.86
N VAL A 70 13.85 -15.00 11.03
CA VAL A 70 13.47 -13.71 11.63
C VAL A 70 14.70 -12.86 11.95
N ALA A 71 15.67 -13.40 12.68
CA ALA A 71 16.82 -12.62 13.13
C ALA A 71 17.67 -12.05 11.97
N PRO A 72 18.07 -12.85 10.94
CA PRO A 72 18.80 -12.32 9.80
C PRO A 72 17.97 -11.32 8.99
N PHE A 73 16.66 -11.52 8.85
CA PHE A 73 15.77 -10.59 8.17
C PHE A 73 15.69 -9.25 8.90
N VAL A 74 15.48 -9.25 10.20
CA VAL A 74 15.45 -8.06 11.07
C VAL A 74 16.76 -7.26 10.92
N LYS A 75 17.92 -7.96 11.01
CA LYS A 75 19.23 -7.34 10.88
C LYS A 75 19.44 -6.73 9.49
N LYS A 76 19.13 -7.49 8.43
CA LYS A 76 19.31 -7.04 7.03
C LYS A 76 18.47 -5.81 6.72
N ASN A 77 17.24 -5.75 7.20
CA ASN A 77 16.29 -4.69 6.90
C ASN A 77 16.22 -3.60 7.97
N HIS A 78 17.13 -3.63 8.97
CA HIS A 78 17.21 -2.63 10.04
C HIS A 78 15.90 -2.40 10.80
N ILE A 79 15.09 -3.47 10.99
CA ILE A 79 13.78 -3.38 11.63
C ILE A 79 13.94 -3.21 13.14
N SER A 80 13.29 -2.19 13.71
CA SER A 80 13.27 -1.99 15.17
C SER A 80 12.19 -2.84 15.83
N LEU A 81 12.58 -3.82 16.62
CA LEU A 81 11.64 -4.61 17.44
C LEU A 81 11.20 -3.90 18.71
N LYS A 82 11.78 -2.74 19.06
CA LYS A 82 11.43 -1.97 20.28
C LYS A 82 9.99 -1.46 20.26
N GLU A 83 9.45 -1.22 19.06
CA GLU A 83 8.08 -0.77 18.84
C GLU A 83 7.06 -1.92 18.87
N CYS A 84 7.51 -3.19 18.85
CA CYS A 84 6.61 -4.35 18.84
C CYS A 84 6.04 -4.65 20.23
N THR A 85 4.80 -5.15 20.27
CA THR A 85 4.18 -5.64 21.51
C THR A 85 4.78 -6.98 21.93
N ALA A 86 4.99 -7.89 20.98
CA ALA A 86 5.62 -9.19 21.22
C ALA A 86 7.15 -9.11 21.17
N LYS A 87 7.81 -9.85 22.06
CA LYS A 87 9.28 -9.99 22.08
C LYS A 87 9.76 -11.28 21.41
N GLN A 88 8.89 -12.25 21.23
CA GLN A 88 9.18 -13.55 20.62
C GLN A 88 8.09 -13.86 19.60
N PHE A 89 8.48 -14.57 18.55
CA PHE A 89 7.60 -14.94 17.44
C PHE A 89 7.64 -16.45 17.23
N ILE A 90 6.49 -17.04 16.94
CA ILE A 90 6.33 -18.49 16.74
C ILE A 90 6.55 -18.92 15.28
N SER A 91 6.58 -17.96 14.35
CA SER A 91 6.87 -18.19 12.93
C SER A 91 7.37 -16.90 12.30
N PHE A 92 7.83 -16.98 11.05
CA PHE A 92 8.21 -15.79 10.28
C PHE A 92 6.99 -14.91 9.96
N ASN A 93 5.85 -15.50 9.62
CA ASN A 93 4.62 -14.73 9.39
C ASN A 93 4.11 -14.05 10.67
N ASP A 94 4.20 -14.69 11.82
CA ASP A 94 3.86 -14.06 13.10
C ASP A 94 4.71 -12.80 13.37
N PHE A 95 6.01 -12.86 13.06
CA PHE A 95 6.87 -11.68 13.06
C PHE A 95 6.44 -10.65 12.01
N PHE A 96 6.12 -11.10 10.80
CA PHE A 96 5.82 -10.20 9.69
C PHE A 96 4.53 -9.40 9.92
N VAL A 97 3.49 -10.04 10.48
CA VAL A 97 2.22 -9.42 10.86
C VAL A 97 2.20 -8.90 12.30
N ARG A 98 3.38 -8.70 12.90
CA ARG A 98 3.57 -8.23 14.28
C ARG A 98 2.66 -7.05 14.61
N LYS A 99 2.20 -6.95 15.85
CA LYS A 99 1.50 -5.77 16.35
C LYS A 99 2.50 -4.78 16.96
N LEU A 100 2.31 -3.51 16.69
CA LEU A 100 3.06 -2.44 17.31
C LEU A 100 2.36 -1.95 18.59
N LYS A 101 3.10 -1.28 19.45
CA LYS A 101 2.53 -0.59 20.61
C LYS A 101 1.65 0.57 20.14
N MET A 102 0.63 0.92 20.93
CA MET A 102 -0.35 1.94 20.58
C MET A 102 0.26 3.33 20.28
N ASP A 103 1.37 3.65 20.95
CA ASP A 103 2.09 4.91 20.79
C ASP A 103 3.10 4.92 19.63
N ALA A 104 3.34 3.78 18.99
CA ALA A 104 4.32 3.66 17.90
C ALA A 104 3.85 4.32 16.59
N ARG A 105 2.55 4.43 16.38
CA ARG A 105 1.91 5.03 15.18
C ARG A 105 0.78 5.96 15.60
N PRO A 106 1.10 7.13 16.18
CA PRO A 106 0.08 8.13 16.50
C PRO A 106 -0.52 8.68 15.22
N PHE A 107 -1.80 9.02 15.25
CA PHE A 107 -2.52 9.65 14.13
C PHE A 107 -3.22 10.93 14.58
N SER A 108 -3.49 11.81 13.61
CA SER A 108 -4.22 13.04 13.86
C SER A 108 -5.70 12.77 14.12
N ASN A 109 -6.24 13.38 15.18
CA ASN A 109 -7.67 13.41 15.49
C ASN A 109 -8.40 14.59 14.82
N VAL A 110 -7.69 15.42 14.04
CA VAL A 110 -8.31 16.53 13.30
C VAL A 110 -9.15 15.93 12.16
N PRO A 111 -10.48 16.21 12.11
CA PRO A 111 -11.37 15.57 11.13
C PRO A 111 -10.95 15.81 9.68
N GLN A 112 -10.38 16.98 9.39
CA GLN A 112 -9.96 17.37 8.04
C GLN A 112 -8.66 16.71 7.58
N ASP A 113 -7.88 16.11 8.48
CA ASP A 113 -6.61 15.49 8.13
C ASP A 113 -6.84 14.14 7.45
N PHE A 114 -6.31 13.96 6.24
CA PHE A 114 -6.28 12.68 5.56
C PHE A 114 -5.04 11.91 5.96
N ILE A 115 -5.22 10.82 6.71
CA ILE A 115 -4.12 10.06 7.29
C ILE A 115 -3.69 8.87 6.39
N SER A 116 -2.41 8.49 6.47
CA SER A 116 -1.89 7.30 5.82
C SER A 116 -2.45 6.02 6.45
N PRO A 117 -3.02 5.09 5.66
CA PRO A 117 -3.53 3.83 6.18
C PRO A 117 -2.41 2.88 6.66
N CYS A 118 -1.18 3.03 6.22
CA CYS A 118 -0.07 2.11 6.50
C CYS A 118 1.29 2.79 6.42
N ASP A 119 2.33 2.12 6.91
CA ASP A 119 3.72 2.47 6.59
C ASP A 119 3.95 2.16 5.11
N ALA A 120 4.39 3.13 4.32
CA ALA A 120 4.50 2.94 2.87
C ALA A 120 5.39 3.99 2.20
N ARG A 121 5.60 3.75 0.92
CA ARG A 121 6.06 4.74 -0.06
C ARG A 121 4.85 5.21 -0.85
N LEU A 122 4.45 6.46 -0.60
CA LEU A 122 3.26 7.08 -1.18
C LEU A 122 3.61 7.79 -2.48
N THR A 123 2.78 7.54 -3.50
CA THR A 123 2.69 8.35 -4.71
C THR A 123 1.23 8.68 -4.98
N VAL A 124 0.96 9.89 -5.43
CA VAL A 124 -0.38 10.36 -5.72
C VAL A 124 -0.52 10.63 -7.21
N TYR A 125 -1.62 10.17 -7.78
CA TYR A 125 -1.92 10.32 -9.19
C TYR A 125 -3.29 10.98 -9.39
N PRO A 126 -3.40 11.94 -10.33
CA PRO A 126 -4.70 12.43 -10.76
C PRO A 126 -5.41 11.36 -11.58
N ILE A 127 -6.71 11.24 -11.40
CA ILE A 127 -7.58 10.44 -12.25
C ILE A 127 -8.21 11.41 -13.26
N HIS A 128 -8.01 11.16 -14.56
CA HIS A 128 -8.62 11.99 -15.59
C HIS A 128 -10.15 11.83 -15.63
N GLU A 129 -10.86 12.79 -16.25
CA GLU A 129 -12.32 12.77 -16.36
C GLU A 129 -12.86 11.57 -17.17
N ASN A 130 -12.02 10.90 -17.94
CA ASN A 130 -12.34 9.64 -18.64
C ASN A 130 -11.99 8.38 -17.83
N GLY A 131 -11.68 8.52 -16.53
CA GLY A 131 -11.33 7.42 -15.65
C GLY A 131 -9.94 6.81 -15.88
N LYS A 132 -9.09 7.44 -16.69
CA LYS A 132 -7.72 7.00 -16.94
C LYS A 132 -6.76 7.63 -15.94
N PHE A 133 -5.70 6.91 -15.61
CA PHE A 133 -4.58 7.39 -14.83
C PHE A 133 -3.31 6.63 -15.22
N GLU A 134 -2.18 7.24 -15.00
CA GLU A 134 -0.89 6.67 -15.37
C GLU A 134 -0.04 6.44 -14.12
N ILE A 135 0.42 5.20 -13.94
CA ILE A 135 1.40 4.85 -12.90
C ILE A 135 2.72 4.57 -13.61
N LYS A 136 3.66 5.51 -13.53
CA LYS A 136 4.90 5.52 -14.31
C LYS A 136 4.57 5.48 -15.82
N ASN A 137 5.03 4.46 -16.54
CA ASN A 137 4.84 4.33 -17.99
C ASN A 137 3.65 3.42 -18.37
N THR A 138 2.79 3.05 -17.40
CA THR A 138 1.67 2.15 -17.64
C THR A 138 0.34 2.86 -17.43
N GLU A 139 -0.48 2.90 -18.49
CA GLU A 139 -1.84 3.42 -18.44
C GLU A 139 -2.79 2.39 -17.80
N TYR A 140 -3.62 2.87 -16.90
CA TYR A 140 -4.69 2.14 -16.24
C TYR A 140 -6.02 2.83 -16.44
N THR A 141 -7.11 2.07 -16.36
CA THR A 141 -8.45 2.64 -16.22
C THR A 141 -9.09 2.19 -14.92
N LEU A 142 -9.92 3.03 -14.33
CA LEU A 142 -10.70 2.68 -13.15
C LEU A 142 -11.59 1.46 -13.40
N GLU A 143 -12.16 1.32 -14.60
CA GLU A 143 -12.98 0.16 -14.96
C GLU A 143 -12.19 -1.15 -14.88
N GLN A 144 -10.96 -1.17 -15.39
CA GLN A 144 -10.08 -2.34 -15.30
C GLN A 144 -9.65 -2.62 -13.85
N LEU A 145 -9.39 -1.55 -13.08
CA LEU A 145 -8.98 -1.68 -11.69
C LEU A 145 -10.11 -2.22 -10.81
N LEU A 146 -11.34 -1.72 -10.99
CA LEU A 146 -12.49 -2.03 -10.13
C LEU A 146 -13.35 -3.18 -10.66
N ARG A 147 -13.24 -3.52 -11.95
CA ARG A 147 -14.16 -4.43 -12.67
C ARG A 147 -15.63 -4.05 -12.45
N ASP A 148 -15.88 -2.74 -12.36
CA ASP A 148 -17.20 -2.15 -12.15
C ASP A 148 -17.27 -0.76 -12.79
N ARG A 149 -17.94 -0.66 -13.94
CA ARG A 149 -18.05 0.57 -14.70
C ARG A 149 -18.87 1.66 -14.01
N LYS A 150 -19.93 1.26 -13.28
CA LYS A 150 -20.77 2.23 -12.56
C LYS A 150 -20.02 2.84 -11.38
N LEU A 151 -19.28 1.99 -10.66
CA LEU A 151 -18.45 2.45 -9.55
C LEU A 151 -17.27 3.30 -10.04
N ALA A 152 -16.64 2.93 -11.15
CA ALA A 152 -15.53 3.68 -11.76
C ALA A 152 -15.88 5.14 -12.01
N LYS A 153 -17.07 5.41 -12.57
CA LYS A 153 -17.55 6.77 -12.86
C LYS A 153 -17.59 7.69 -11.64
N ARG A 154 -17.74 7.15 -10.44
CA ARG A 154 -17.80 7.94 -9.20
C ARG A 154 -16.47 8.57 -8.84
N TYR A 155 -15.35 8.07 -9.38
CA TYR A 155 -13.98 8.51 -9.08
C TYR A 155 -13.32 9.20 -10.27
N GLU A 156 -14.01 9.39 -11.38
CA GLU A 156 -13.53 10.18 -12.51
C GLU A 156 -13.22 11.61 -12.06
N GLY A 157 -12.10 12.18 -12.51
CA GLY A 157 -11.60 13.48 -12.05
C GLY A 157 -11.09 13.52 -10.63
N GLY A 158 -11.09 12.39 -9.94
CA GLY A 158 -10.65 12.27 -8.54
C GLY A 158 -9.15 12.08 -8.36
N THR A 159 -8.78 11.56 -7.19
CA THR A 159 -7.38 11.37 -6.80
C THR A 159 -7.14 9.92 -6.36
N LEU A 160 -6.04 9.35 -6.83
CA LEU A 160 -5.56 8.03 -6.44
C LEU A 160 -4.33 8.18 -5.54
N PHE A 161 -4.41 7.70 -4.31
CA PHE A 161 -3.29 7.58 -3.37
C PHE A 161 -2.79 6.14 -3.40
N LEU A 162 -1.55 5.94 -3.81
CA LEU A 162 -0.91 4.63 -3.94
C LEU A 162 0.15 4.47 -2.85
N PHE A 163 -0.12 3.61 -1.89
CA PHE A 163 0.75 3.28 -0.77
C PHE A 163 1.42 1.93 -1.03
N ARG A 164 2.65 1.95 -1.48
CA ARG A 164 3.44 0.76 -1.75
C ARG A 164 4.23 0.36 -0.51
N LEU A 165 3.95 -0.82 0.02
CA LEU A 165 4.68 -1.38 1.15
C LEU A 165 5.85 -2.22 0.65
N SER A 166 7.03 -1.97 1.20
CA SER A 166 8.19 -2.82 1.02
C SER A 166 8.27 -3.84 2.15
N VAL A 167 9.06 -4.88 1.97
CA VAL A 167 9.17 -5.99 2.93
C VAL A 167 9.65 -5.59 4.34
N ASP A 168 10.27 -4.44 4.47
CA ASP A 168 10.73 -3.84 5.73
C ASP A 168 9.66 -3.01 6.44
N ASP A 169 8.60 -2.61 5.75
CA ASP A 169 7.53 -1.80 6.31
C ASP A 169 6.63 -2.58 7.28
N TYR A 170 5.76 -1.87 7.98
CA TYR A 170 4.73 -2.45 8.84
C TYR A 170 3.51 -2.81 7.98
N HIS A 171 3.11 -4.08 7.97
CA HIS A 171 2.14 -4.60 7.00
C HIS A 171 0.69 -4.66 7.50
N ARG A 172 0.36 -4.01 8.61
CA ARG A 172 -1.03 -3.76 9.02
C ARG A 172 -1.50 -2.42 8.49
N TYR A 173 -2.77 -2.33 8.15
CA TYR A 173 -3.38 -1.12 7.64
C TYR A 173 -4.70 -0.83 8.35
N LEU A 174 -5.07 0.45 8.38
CA LEU A 174 -6.19 0.97 9.14
C LEU A 174 -7.19 1.71 8.24
N PHE A 175 -8.38 1.98 8.78
CA PHE A 175 -9.33 2.91 8.18
C PHE A 175 -8.84 4.34 8.35
N VAL A 176 -8.91 5.11 7.24
CA VAL A 176 -8.38 6.48 7.18
C VAL A 176 -9.30 7.51 7.82
N ASP A 177 -10.56 7.17 8.07
CA ASP A 177 -11.56 8.07 8.67
C ASP A 177 -12.69 7.31 9.36
N ASP A 178 -13.47 8.02 10.17
CA ASP A 178 -14.75 7.54 10.70
C ASP A 178 -15.77 7.36 9.58
N GLY A 179 -16.63 6.38 9.70
CA GLY A 179 -17.70 6.21 8.71
C GLY A 179 -18.38 4.86 8.75
N VAL A 180 -18.99 4.52 7.62
CA VAL A 180 -19.60 3.20 7.40
C VAL A 180 -18.88 2.51 6.25
N CYS A 181 -18.25 1.37 6.52
CA CYS A 181 -17.64 0.55 5.48
C CYS A 181 -18.65 -0.43 4.89
N SER A 182 -18.53 -0.68 3.58
CA SER A 182 -19.29 -1.74 2.89
C SER A 182 -18.72 -3.13 3.20
N THR A 183 -19.44 -4.18 2.77
CA THR A 183 -18.84 -5.50 2.60
C THR A 183 -17.64 -5.45 1.66
N GLU A 184 -16.69 -6.35 1.87
CA GLU A 184 -15.54 -6.51 0.98
C GLU A 184 -15.97 -7.07 -0.38
N ARG A 185 -15.37 -6.56 -1.44
CA ARG A 185 -15.40 -7.16 -2.77
C ARG A 185 -14.00 -7.65 -3.14
N ARG A 186 -13.91 -8.94 -3.48
CA ARG A 186 -12.69 -9.58 -3.93
C ARG A 186 -12.66 -9.72 -5.45
N ILE A 187 -11.52 -9.40 -6.03
CA ILE A 187 -11.23 -9.59 -7.46
C ILE A 187 -10.04 -10.52 -7.56
N GLU A 188 -10.29 -11.73 -8.05
CA GLU A 188 -9.23 -12.72 -8.24
C GLU A 188 -8.35 -12.36 -9.44
N GLY A 189 -7.07 -12.68 -9.30
CA GLY A 189 -6.04 -12.43 -10.30
C GLY A 189 -4.78 -13.22 -10.00
N VAL A 190 -3.67 -12.82 -10.58
CA VAL A 190 -2.33 -13.35 -10.33
C VAL A 190 -1.63 -12.58 -9.20
N LEU A 191 -0.38 -12.90 -8.91
CA LEU A 191 0.41 -12.26 -7.88
C LEU A 191 1.77 -11.81 -8.43
N HIS A 192 1.77 -10.85 -9.35
CA HIS A 192 3.00 -10.19 -9.78
C HIS A 192 3.63 -9.41 -8.64
N THR A 193 4.96 -9.23 -8.68
CA THR A 193 5.62 -8.35 -7.72
C THR A 193 5.13 -6.90 -7.88
N VAL A 194 4.90 -6.21 -6.76
CA VAL A 194 4.58 -4.75 -6.77
C VAL A 194 5.85 -3.88 -6.83
N ASN A 195 7.00 -4.50 -7.10
CA ASN A 195 8.22 -3.75 -7.35
C ASN A 195 8.02 -2.89 -8.62
N PRO A 196 8.29 -1.58 -8.56
CA PRO A 196 8.10 -0.68 -9.69
C PRO A 196 8.84 -1.06 -10.96
N ALA A 197 9.93 -1.85 -10.86
CA ALA A 197 10.65 -2.33 -12.04
C ALA A 197 9.82 -3.31 -12.89
N ALA A 198 8.82 -3.98 -12.32
CA ALA A 198 7.94 -4.87 -13.05
C ALA A 198 6.74 -4.14 -13.69
N ASN A 199 6.34 -2.99 -13.14
CA ASN A 199 5.18 -2.24 -13.62
C ASN A 199 5.36 -1.70 -15.05
N ASP A 200 6.59 -1.46 -15.48
CA ASP A 200 6.90 -1.01 -16.84
C ASP A 200 6.64 -2.10 -17.91
N PHE A 201 6.48 -3.36 -17.48
CA PHE A 201 6.30 -4.52 -18.36
C PHE A 201 4.97 -5.25 -18.15
N CYS A 202 4.39 -5.16 -16.96
CA CYS A 202 3.13 -5.81 -16.60
C CYS A 202 2.22 -4.82 -15.86
N PRO A 203 0.95 -4.72 -16.22
CA PRO A 203 0.01 -3.82 -15.56
C PRO A 203 -0.48 -4.41 -14.22
N ILE A 204 0.43 -4.45 -13.24
CA ILE A 204 0.36 -5.15 -11.98
C ILE A 204 -0.96 -4.93 -11.23
N TYR A 205 -1.36 -3.65 -11.09
CA TYR A 205 -2.49 -3.28 -10.23
C TYR A 205 -3.84 -3.76 -10.75
N LYS A 206 -3.99 -3.97 -12.06
CA LYS A 206 -5.22 -4.51 -12.64
C LYS A 206 -5.23 -6.03 -12.81
N GLU A 207 -4.05 -6.67 -12.72
CA GLU A 207 -3.89 -8.12 -12.89
C GLU A 207 -3.82 -8.85 -11.55
N ASN A 208 -3.26 -8.23 -10.52
CA ASN A 208 -3.10 -8.87 -9.23
C ASN A 208 -4.44 -9.06 -8.51
N THR A 209 -4.51 -10.14 -7.71
CA THR A 209 -5.58 -10.37 -6.74
C THR A 209 -5.67 -9.17 -5.81
N ARG A 210 -6.87 -8.65 -5.63
CA ARG A 210 -7.14 -7.47 -4.81
C ARG A 210 -8.49 -7.53 -4.16
N THR A 211 -8.63 -6.84 -3.05
CA THR A 211 -9.90 -6.65 -2.35
C THR A 211 -10.16 -5.17 -2.19
N TYR A 212 -11.42 -4.76 -2.09
CA TYR A 212 -11.74 -3.39 -1.72
C TYR A 212 -13.04 -3.29 -0.92
N THR A 213 -13.12 -2.21 -0.14
CA THR A 213 -14.32 -1.76 0.54
C THR A 213 -14.59 -0.30 0.19
N LEU A 214 -15.85 0.09 0.22
CA LEU A 214 -16.26 1.49 0.18
C LEU A 214 -16.40 1.99 1.61
N LEU A 215 -15.75 3.10 1.92
CA LEU A 215 -15.91 3.81 3.17
C LEU A 215 -16.75 5.07 2.91
N GLN A 216 -17.99 5.07 3.37
CA GLN A 216 -18.78 6.30 3.43
C GLN A 216 -18.23 7.10 4.61
N SER A 217 -17.24 7.91 4.30
CA SER A 217 -16.44 8.67 5.25
C SER A 217 -17.23 9.87 5.77
N ALA A 218 -17.00 10.24 7.02
CA ALA A 218 -17.60 11.42 7.63
C ALA A 218 -17.07 12.74 7.02
N ASN A 219 -15.80 12.74 6.55
CA ASN A 219 -15.12 13.98 6.17
C ASN A 219 -14.70 14.03 4.68
N PHE A 220 -14.64 12.88 3.98
CA PHE A 220 -14.05 12.77 2.63
C PHE A 220 -15.02 12.18 1.60
N GLY A 221 -16.33 12.22 1.85
CA GLY A 221 -17.30 11.59 0.96
C GLY A 221 -17.13 10.06 0.91
N THR A 222 -17.34 9.44 -0.25
CA THR A 222 -17.14 7.98 -0.37
C THR A 222 -15.72 7.68 -0.85
N LEU A 223 -14.89 7.16 0.03
CA LEU A 223 -13.57 6.63 -0.31
C LEU A 223 -13.67 5.17 -0.73
N LEU A 224 -12.81 4.73 -1.65
CA LEU A 224 -12.60 3.31 -1.92
C LEU A 224 -11.22 2.94 -1.41
N GLN A 225 -11.15 2.02 -0.48
CA GLN A 225 -9.88 1.50 0.05
C GLN A 225 -9.68 0.08 -0.47
N MET A 226 -8.58 -0.12 -1.21
CA MET A 226 -8.24 -1.36 -1.90
C MET A 226 -6.90 -1.89 -1.42
N GLU A 227 -6.83 -3.18 -1.19
CA GLU A 227 -5.62 -3.94 -0.89
C GLU A 227 -5.26 -4.79 -2.09
N VAL A 228 -4.03 -4.62 -2.60
CA VAL A 228 -3.50 -5.36 -3.75
C VAL A 228 -2.42 -6.30 -3.26
N GLY A 229 -2.64 -7.60 -3.48
CA GLY A 229 -1.65 -8.64 -3.21
C GLY A 229 -0.51 -8.63 -4.21
N ALA A 230 0.60 -9.27 -3.83
CA ALA A 230 1.75 -9.41 -4.72
C ALA A 230 2.42 -10.78 -4.55
N MET A 231 3.45 -11.02 -5.35
CA MET A 231 4.25 -12.25 -5.31
C MET A 231 4.75 -12.52 -3.88
N MET A 232 4.57 -13.73 -3.41
CA MET A 232 4.81 -14.19 -2.03
C MET A 232 3.84 -13.61 -0.99
N VAL A 233 2.96 -12.64 -1.32
CA VAL A 233 1.84 -12.23 -0.46
C VAL A 233 0.67 -13.18 -0.70
N GLY A 234 0.68 -14.28 0.00
CA GLY A 234 -0.36 -15.29 -0.16
C GLY A 234 -1.72 -14.91 0.42
N LYS A 235 -1.80 -13.86 1.24
CA LYS A 235 -3.04 -13.59 1.99
C LYS A 235 -3.22 -12.11 2.32
N ILE A 236 -4.29 -11.52 1.79
CA ILE A 236 -4.90 -10.29 2.26
C ILE A 236 -5.90 -10.71 3.34
N VAL A 237 -5.77 -10.18 4.54
CA VAL A 237 -6.67 -10.46 5.65
C VAL A 237 -7.33 -9.18 6.07
N ASN A 238 -8.64 -9.06 5.81
CA ASN A 238 -9.47 -7.96 6.29
C ASN A 238 -10.32 -8.45 7.46
N GLU A 239 -10.29 -7.73 8.57
CA GLU A 239 -11.10 -8.05 9.73
C GLU A 239 -12.55 -7.64 9.47
N ASN A 240 -13.49 -8.53 9.85
CA ASN A 240 -14.94 -8.27 9.73
C ASN A 240 -15.42 -7.91 8.30
N ALA A 241 -14.81 -8.50 7.29
CA ALA A 241 -15.07 -8.19 5.87
C ALA A 241 -16.50 -8.57 5.38
N GLY A 242 -17.23 -9.38 6.15
CA GLY A 242 -18.49 -10.00 5.72
C GLY A 242 -19.74 -9.14 5.84
N ALA A 243 -19.70 -7.99 6.53
CA ALA A 243 -20.87 -7.13 6.76
C ALA A 243 -20.51 -5.65 6.69
N ALA A 244 -21.47 -4.84 6.25
CA ALA A 244 -21.35 -3.39 6.37
C ALA A 244 -21.42 -2.99 7.85
N ARG A 245 -20.51 -2.11 8.29
CA ARG A 245 -20.44 -1.70 9.70
C ARG A 245 -19.89 -0.29 9.87
N ARG A 246 -20.11 0.28 11.03
CA ARG A 246 -19.41 1.50 11.45
C ARG A 246 -17.97 1.18 11.78
N VAL A 247 -17.09 2.09 11.40
CA VAL A 247 -15.64 2.01 11.65
C VAL A 247 -15.15 3.36 12.15
N GLN A 248 -14.03 3.34 12.85
CA GLN A 248 -13.40 4.53 13.38
C GLN A 248 -12.07 4.81 12.65
N ARG A 249 -11.69 6.08 12.56
CA ARG A 249 -10.37 6.50 12.13
C ARG A 249 -9.30 5.83 12.99
N GLY A 250 -8.28 5.25 12.35
CA GLY A 250 -7.24 4.53 13.07
C GLY A 250 -7.58 3.12 13.51
N GLU A 251 -8.83 2.67 13.31
CA GLU A 251 -9.21 1.28 13.54
C GLU A 251 -8.52 0.37 12.53
N GLU A 252 -7.96 -0.75 13.01
CA GLU A 252 -7.30 -1.73 12.14
C GLU A 252 -8.31 -2.34 11.16
N LYS A 253 -8.05 -2.20 9.86
CA LYS A 253 -8.83 -2.81 8.80
C LYS A 253 -8.34 -4.22 8.50
N GLY A 254 -7.01 -4.44 8.57
CA GLY A 254 -6.43 -5.74 8.27
C GLY A 254 -4.92 -5.71 8.11
N TYR A 255 -4.39 -6.75 7.48
CA TYR A 255 -2.96 -6.92 7.25
C TYR A 255 -2.66 -7.78 6.02
N PHE A 256 -1.43 -7.64 5.53
CA PHE A 256 -0.87 -8.55 4.53
C PHE A 256 0.04 -9.58 5.22
N ALA A 257 -0.12 -10.86 4.90
CA ALA A 257 0.91 -11.85 5.20
C ALA A 257 2.15 -11.61 4.32
N PHE A 258 3.25 -12.32 4.58
CA PHE A 258 4.57 -12.04 4.02
C PHE A 258 4.60 -11.73 2.53
N GLY A 259 5.28 -10.64 2.17
CA GLY A 259 5.61 -10.19 0.81
C GLY A 259 5.39 -8.69 0.62
N GLY A 260 5.74 -8.16 -0.56
CA GLY A 260 5.39 -6.78 -0.95
C GLY A 260 3.89 -6.63 -1.18
N SER A 261 3.34 -5.45 -0.96
CA SER A 261 1.90 -5.19 -1.09
C SER A 261 1.62 -3.73 -1.40
N THR A 262 0.39 -3.42 -1.74
CA THR A 262 -0.02 -2.03 -2.00
C THR A 262 -1.41 -1.80 -1.45
N VAL A 263 -1.60 -0.66 -0.76
CA VAL A 263 -2.91 -0.11 -0.45
C VAL A 263 -3.17 1.03 -1.42
N ILE A 264 -4.34 1.04 -2.05
CA ILE A 264 -4.80 2.13 -2.91
C ILE A 264 -6.02 2.76 -2.25
N VAL A 265 -6.02 4.09 -2.12
CA VAL A 265 -7.22 4.83 -1.73
C VAL A 265 -7.63 5.73 -2.88
N LEU A 266 -8.87 5.53 -3.37
CA LEU A 266 -9.49 6.42 -4.35
C LEU A 266 -10.37 7.41 -3.62
N ALA A 267 -10.17 8.68 -3.92
CA ALA A 267 -10.99 9.79 -3.45
C ALA A 267 -11.73 10.42 -4.63
N GLN A 268 -13.00 10.77 -4.42
CA GLN A 268 -13.81 11.45 -5.40
C GLN A 268 -13.23 12.85 -5.71
N LYS A 269 -13.63 13.42 -6.84
CA LYS A 269 -13.17 14.77 -7.25
C LYS A 269 -13.36 15.78 -6.11
N GLY A 270 -12.25 16.43 -5.73
CA GLY A 270 -12.24 17.47 -4.70
C GLY A 270 -12.44 16.98 -3.26
N SER A 271 -12.68 15.69 -3.00
CA SER A 271 -12.99 15.20 -1.64
C SER A 271 -11.75 15.08 -0.74
N ALA A 272 -10.61 14.74 -1.30
CA ALA A 272 -9.33 14.68 -0.58
C ALA A 272 -8.23 15.32 -1.42
N VAL A 273 -7.51 16.27 -0.82
CA VAL A 273 -6.41 17.01 -1.45
C VAL A 273 -5.10 16.55 -0.82
N PRO A 274 -4.15 16.02 -1.59
CA PRO A 274 -2.86 15.60 -1.06
C PRO A 274 -2.05 16.80 -0.56
N GLU A 275 -1.17 16.55 0.41
CA GLU A 275 -0.20 17.56 0.85
C GLU A 275 0.63 18.03 -0.35
N LYS A 276 0.83 19.35 -0.47
CA LYS A 276 1.51 19.99 -1.61
C LYS A 276 2.90 19.38 -1.87
N ARG A 277 3.64 19.05 -0.83
CA ARG A 277 4.95 18.41 -0.92
C ARG A 277 4.84 17.03 -1.58
N ILE A 278 3.92 16.18 -1.10
CA ILE A 278 3.69 14.82 -1.63
C ILE A 278 3.25 14.90 -3.09
N TRP A 279 2.33 15.82 -3.41
CA TRP A 279 1.90 16.07 -4.78
C TRP A 279 3.05 16.44 -5.72
N ASN A 280 3.91 17.39 -5.31
CA ASN A 280 5.05 17.83 -6.11
C ASN A 280 6.06 16.70 -6.37
N TYR A 281 6.36 15.88 -5.34
CA TYR A 281 7.24 14.72 -5.52
C TYR A 281 6.63 13.67 -6.43
N SER A 282 5.35 13.37 -6.26
CA SER A 282 4.63 12.41 -7.10
C SER A 282 4.70 12.77 -8.58
N ARG A 283 4.54 14.07 -8.91
CA ARG A 283 4.70 14.58 -10.29
C ARG A 283 6.11 14.40 -10.87
N LEU A 284 7.12 14.34 -10.01
CA LEU A 284 8.52 14.09 -10.40
C LEU A 284 8.87 12.59 -10.41
N GLY A 285 7.88 11.70 -10.17
CA GLY A 285 8.11 10.27 -10.05
C GLY A 285 8.84 9.85 -8.78
N ILE A 286 8.89 10.73 -7.76
CA ILE A 286 9.55 10.50 -6.48
C ILE A 286 8.52 10.02 -5.48
N GLU A 287 8.76 8.84 -4.88
CA GLU A 287 7.94 8.31 -3.81
C GLU A 287 8.22 9.05 -2.49
N THR A 288 7.20 9.27 -1.67
CA THR A 288 7.36 9.86 -0.33
C THR A 288 7.16 8.78 0.73
N ARG A 289 8.16 8.56 1.58
CA ARG A 289 8.00 7.64 2.71
C ARG A 289 7.08 8.26 3.76
N VAL A 290 6.05 7.50 4.13
CA VAL A 290 5.06 7.90 5.13
C VAL A 290 4.90 6.79 6.15
N ARG A 291 4.49 7.17 7.36
CA ARG A 291 4.12 6.21 8.41
C ARG A 291 2.61 6.11 8.53
N GLN A 292 2.14 4.96 8.96
CA GLN A 292 0.75 4.76 9.33
C GLN A 292 0.30 5.86 10.30
N GLY A 293 -0.87 6.46 10.05
CA GLY A 293 -1.40 7.56 10.85
C GLY A 293 -0.84 8.95 10.54
N GLU A 294 0.23 9.07 9.74
CA GLU A 294 0.79 10.36 9.33
C GLU A 294 -0.19 11.10 8.42
N THR A 295 -0.36 12.42 8.62
CA THR A 295 -1.18 13.26 7.75
C THR A 295 -0.52 13.38 6.38
N VAL A 296 -1.23 13.00 5.32
CA VAL A 296 -0.75 12.98 3.93
C VAL A 296 -1.58 13.87 3.01
N GLY A 297 -2.62 14.47 3.53
CA GLY A 297 -3.53 15.35 2.81
C GLY A 297 -4.58 15.93 3.74
N MET A 298 -5.56 16.58 3.15
CA MET A 298 -6.68 17.17 3.89
C MET A 298 -7.99 17.03 3.10
N ALA A 299 -9.09 17.18 3.79
CA ALA A 299 -10.40 17.28 3.16
C ALA A 299 -10.41 18.45 2.16
N GLY A 300 -10.85 18.19 0.96
CA GLY A 300 -11.09 19.23 -0.02
C GLY A 300 -12.24 20.14 0.41
N ARG A 301 -12.24 21.38 -0.03
CA ARG A 301 -13.40 22.24 0.12
C ARG A 301 -14.48 21.71 -0.80
N THR A 302 -15.56 21.16 -0.25
CA THR A 302 -16.77 20.93 -1.02
C THR A 302 -17.27 22.33 -1.41
N GLU A 303 -17.17 22.70 -2.69
CA GLU A 303 -17.97 23.81 -3.21
C GLU A 303 -19.41 23.36 -3.06
N LEU A 304 -20.13 23.97 -2.09
CA LEU A 304 -21.56 23.82 -1.89
C LEU A 304 -22.32 24.49 -3.04
#